data_e226d614e87d443388304f04bebcead2
#
_entry.id   e226d614e87d443388304f04bebcead2
#
_cell.length_a   1.000
_cell.length_b   1.000
_cell.length_c   1.000
_cell.angle_alpha   90.00
_cell.angle_beta   90.00
_cell.angle_gamma   90.00
#
_symmetry.space_group_name_H-M   'P 1'
#
loop_
_entity.id
_entity.type
_entity.pdbx_description
1 polymer ?
#
loop_
_entity_poly.entity_id
_entity_poly.type
_entity_poly.pdbx_seq_one_letter_code
_entity_poly.pdbx_strand_id
1 'polypeptide(L)'
;KVYNVGILTLKPNDTVYIEEGAVVSGCIYADHCDNISIVGNGIVNGACWHLPDSNAHRFFIYIKWCNNVLLKGFTAVDGPSWHVVPAACDHVVIDDMNIMSRIVTGDGIDITSSQDVEIKNCFIRSTDDSICIKAHGLIGDTSTVRDVTKVYAHNNVLWNAEPGNAIELGYGLQSEIHDLVFEDCDII
;
A
#
# COMPACT_ATOMS: atom_id res chain seq x y z
N LYS A 1 20.58 -9.97 5.79
CA LYS A 1 21.30 -9.68 4.53
C LYS A 1 20.55 -8.55 3.80
N VAL A 2 21.28 -7.63 3.14
CA VAL A 2 20.69 -6.54 2.34
C VAL A 2 20.74 -6.90 0.87
N TYR A 3 19.61 -6.70 0.19
CA TYR A 3 19.42 -6.91 -1.24
C TYR A 3 19.00 -5.58 -1.89
N ASN A 4 19.84 -4.99 -2.70
CA ASN A 4 19.54 -3.76 -3.43
C ASN A 4 18.85 -4.12 -4.74
N VAL A 5 17.55 -3.91 -4.82
CA VAL A 5 16.73 -4.34 -5.97
C VAL A 5 16.36 -3.20 -6.91
N GLY A 6 16.50 -1.94 -6.46
CA GLY A 6 15.99 -0.80 -7.20
C GLY A 6 14.46 -0.86 -7.29
N ILE A 7 13.92 -1.15 -8.46
CA ILE A 7 12.50 -1.47 -8.63
C ILE A 7 12.37 -2.98 -8.89
N LEU A 8 11.80 -3.69 -7.94
CA LEU A 8 11.43 -5.10 -8.13
C LEU A 8 10.09 -5.15 -8.85
N THR A 9 10.12 -5.45 -10.15
CA THR A 9 8.92 -5.59 -10.96
C THR A 9 8.44 -7.03 -10.95
N LEU A 10 7.19 -7.24 -10.50
CA LEU A 10 6.56 -8.55 -10.41
C LEU A 10 5.91 -8.96 -11.73
N LYS A 11 5.69 -10.25 -11.87
CA LYS A 11 4.95 -10.90 -12.97
C LYS A 11 3.74 -11.64 -12.43
N PRO A 12 2.76 -11.98 -13.25
CA PRO A 12 1.63 -12.82 -12.84
C PRO A 12 2.09 -14.11 -12.18
N ASN A 13 1.45 -14.47 -11.08
CA ASN A 13 1.72 -15.65 -10.24
C ASN A 13 3.06 -15.61 -9.46
N ASP A 14 3.71 -14.47 -9.37
CA ASP A 14 4.92 -14.35 -8.56
C ASP A 14 4.61 -14.41 -7.07
N THR A 15 5.48 -15.10 -6.33
CA THR A 15 5.55 -15.03 -4.88
C THR A 15 6.92 -14.52 -4.47
N VAL A 16 6.96 -13.38 -3.78
CA VAL A 16 8.16 -12.83 -3.15
C VAL A 16 8.15 -13.21 -1.68
N TYR A 17 9.12 -14.03 -1.27
CA TYR A 17 9.30 -14.37 0.13
C TYR A 17 10.47 -13.58 0.72
N ILE A 18 10.17 -12.75 1.73
CA ILE A 18 11.16 -11.91 2.42
C ILE A 18 11.50 -12.56 3.77
N GLU A 19 12.63 -13.27 3.82
CA GLU A 19 13.05 -13.99 5.01
C GLU A 19 13.27 -13.06 6.21
N GLU A 20 13.06 -13.59 7.41
CA GLU A 20 13.42 -12.89 8.63
C GLU A 20 14.91 -12.49 8.61
N GLY A 21 15.20 -11.23 8.99
CA GLY A 21 16.54 -10.65 8.92
C GLY A 21 17.03 -10.27 7.51
N ALA A 22 16.22 -10.46 6.46
CA ALA A 22 16.48 -9.89 5.14
C ALA A 22 16.00 -8.45 5.06
N VAL A 23 16.74 -7.62 4.33
CA VAL A 23 16.35 -6.25 3.98
C VAL A 23 16.37 -6.12 2.46
N VAL A 24 15.22 -5.86 1.88
CA VAL A 24 15.05 -5.54 0.45
C VAL A 24 15.07 -4.02 0.32
N SER A 25 16.14 -3.48 -0.24
CA SER A 25 16.31 -2.02 -0.45
C SER A 25 15.86 -1.65 -1.86
N GLY A 26 14.80 -0.85 -1.95
CA GLY A 26 14.19 -0.42 -3.20
C GLY A 26 12.67 -0.37 -3.11
N CYS A 27 12.00 -0.37 -4.25
CA CYS A 27 10.55 -0.35 -4.39
C CYS A 27 10.02 -1.63 -5.04
N ILE A 28 8.73 -1.92 -4.85
CA ILE A 28 8.07 -3.06 -5.49
C ILE A 28 6.97 -2.52 -6.42
N TYR A 29 6.91 -3.07 -7.62
CA TYR A 29 5.95 -2.68 -8.64
C TYR A 29 5.29 -3.90 -9.29
N ALA A 30 3.97 -3.83 -9.45
CA ALA A 30 3.20 -4.78 -10.24
C ALA A 30 2.17 -4.04 -11.10
N ASP A 31 2.02 -4.46 -12.34
CA ASP A 31 1.03 -3.90 -13.27
C ASP A 31 0.45 -5.02 -14.14
N HIS A 32 -0.87 -5.20 -14.07
CA HIS A 32 -1.58 -6.32 -14.72
C HIS A 32 -1.00 -7.70 -14.34
N CYS A 33 -0.73 -7.88 -13.04
CA CYS A 33 -0.11 -9.09 -12.49
C CYS A 33 -1.07 -9.77 -11.50
N ASP A 34 -1.88 -10.69 -11.97
CA ASP A 34 -2.79 -11.44 -11.11
C ASP A 34 -2.08 -12.53 -10.29
N ASN A 35 -2.69 -12.90 -9.16
CA ASN A 35 -2.24 -13.96 -8.25
C ASN A 35 -0.82 -13.72 -7.71
N ILE A 36 -0.54 -12.51 -7.24
CA ILE A 36 0.76 -12.18 -6.65
C ILE A 36 0.72 -12.24 -5.13
N SER A 37 1.84 -12.62 -4.54
CA SER A 37 2.01 -12.62 -3.09
C SER A 37 3.36 -12.03 -2.70
N ILE A 38 3.36 -11.14 -1.70
CA ILE A 38 4.57 -10.64 -1.04
C ILE A 38 4.43 -11.01 0.43
N VAL A 39 5.24 -11.93 0.90
CA VAL A 39 5.06 -12.52 2.23
C VAL A 39 6.39 -12.69 2.97
N GLY A 40 6.33 -12.83 4.29
CA GLY A 40 7.52 -13.12 5.11
C GLY A 40 7.68 -12.12 6.25
N ASN A 41 8.78 -12.24 7.01
CA ASN A 41 9.03 -11.44 8.22
C ASN A 41 10.28 -10.54 8.08
N GLY A 42 10.70 -10.26 6.85
CA GLY A 42 11.81 -9.35 6.59
C GLY A 42 11.36 -7.90 6.42
N ILE A 43 12.22 -7.08 5.88
CA ILE A 43 12.02 -5.63 5.74
C ILE A 43 12.12 -5.22 4.27
N VAL A 44 11.18 -4.44 3.79
CA VAL A 44 11.32 -3.63 2.57
C VAL A 44 11.64 -2.20 3.00
N ASN A 45 12.74 -1.64 2.50
CA ASN A 45 13.26 -0.33 2.90
C ASN A 45 13.45 0.58 1.68
N GLY A 46 12.72 1.68 1.65
CA GLY A 46 12.76 2.69 0.59
C GLY A 46 13.71 3.85 0.83
N ALA A 47 14.44 3.91 1.96
CA ALA A 47 15.23 5.07 2.38
C ALA A 47 16.30 5.52 1.37
N CYS A 48 16.85 4.61 0.58
CA CYS A 48 17.85 4.90 -0.44
C CYS A 48 17.23 5.13 -1.83
N TRP A 49 15.91 5.02 -1.94
CA TRP A 49 15.21 5.23 -3.20
C TRP A 49 14.85 6.71 -3.34
N HIS A 50 15.26 7.31 -4.43
CA HIS A 50 14.80 8.64 -4.83
C HIS A 50 13.74 8.46 -5.91
N LEU A 51 12.63 9.21 -5.79
CA LEU A 51 11.58 9.21 -6.80
C LEU A 51 12.20 9.49 -8.17
N PRO A 52 12.00 8.62 -9.17
CA PRO A 52 12.43 8.94 -10.53
C PRO A 52 11.65 10.17 -11.02
N ASP A 53 12.27 10.97 -11.89
CA ASP A 53 11.63 12.14 -12.50
C ASP A 53 10.39 11.79 -13.35
N SER A 54 10.21 10.50 -13.65
CA SER A 54 9.01 9.98 -14.32
C SER A 54 7.97 9.52 -13.31
N ASN A 55 6.71 9.91 -13.49
CA ASN A 55 5.58 9.56 -12.63
C ASN A 55 5.24 8.05 -12.58
N ALA A 56 5.91 7.20 -13.35
CA ALA A 56 5.54 5.80 -13.54
C ALA A 56 5.76 4.91 -12.31
N HIS A 57 6.67 5.29 -11.38
CA HIS A 57 7.01 4.48 -10.19
C HIS A 57 7.10 5.36 -8.95
N ARG A 58 6.06 6.13 -8.73
CA ARG A 58 6.03 7.15 -7.67
C ARG A 58 5.88 6.60 -6.27
N PHE A 59 5.25 5.45 -6.12
CA PHE A 59 4.89 4.88 -4.83
C PHE A 59 5.82 3.74 -4.42
N PHE A 60 5.82 3.41 -3.13
CA PHE A 60 6.78 2.48 -2.57
C PHE A 60 6.48 1.00 -2.92
N ILE A 61 5.31 0.52 -2.55
CA ILE A 61 4.76 -0.78 -2.96
C ILE A 61 3.53 -0.47 -3.80
N TYR A 62 3.73 -0.41 -5.10
CA TYR A 62 2.72 0.02 -6.05
C TYR A 62 2.21 -1.14 -6.88
N ILE A 63 0.94 -1.46 -6.67
CA ILE A 63 0.27 -2.60 -7.31
C ILE A 63 -0.92 -2.07 -8.09
N LYS A 64 -0.90 -2.23 -9.40
CA LYS A 64 -1.89 -1.64 -10.30
C LYS A 64 -2.54 -2.68 -11.20
N TRP A 65 -3.86 -2.62 -11.36
CA TRP A 65 -4.62 -3.51 -12.23
C TRP A 65 -4.37 -5.01 -11.94
N CYS A 66 -4.26 -5.38 -10.68
CA CYS A 66 -4.00 -6.74 -10.25
C CYS A 66 -5.22 -7.33 -9.54
N ASN A 67 -5.44 -8.61 -9.73
CA ASN A 67 -6.48 -9.36 -9.06
C ASN A 67 -5.85 -10.48 -8.21
N ASN A 68 -6.41 -10.72 -7.02
CA ASN A 68 -5.92 -11.72 -6.08
C ASN A 68 -4.49 -11.41 -5.60
N VAL A 69 -4.38 -10.42 -4.71
CA VAL A 69 -3.13 -9.89 -4.16
C VAL A 69 -3.03 -10.19 -2.67
N LEU A 70 -1.92 -10.75 -2.24
CA LEU A 70 -1.62 -10.96 -0.82
C LEU A 70 -0.34 -10.23 -0.42
N LEU A 71 -0.45 -9.32 0.58
CA LEU A 71 0.67 -8.69 1.27
C LEU A 71 0.64 -9.11 2.73
N LYS A 72 1.68 -9.82 3.22
CA LYS A 72 1.60 -10.39 4.57
C LYS A 72 2.93 -10.48 5.31
N GLY A 73 2.93 -10.00 6.56
CA GLY A 73 3.91 -10.30 7.61
C GLY A 73 5.16 -9.43 7.61
N PHE A 74 5.52 -8.80 6.50
CA PHE A 74 6.75 -8.03 6.40
C PHE A 74 6.59 -6.59 6.89
N THR A 75 7.74 -5.95 7.15
CA THR A 75 7.80 -4.55 7.53
C THR A 75 8.15 -3.69 6.32
N ALA A 76 7.37 -2.63 6.05
CA ALA A 76 7.63 -1.63 5.01
C ALA A 76 8.04 -0.32 5.68
N VAL A 77 9.25 0.18 5.41
CA VAL A 77 9.80 1.37 6.05
C VAL A 77 10.35 2.38 5.06
N ASP A 78 10.21 3.65 5.40
CA ASP A 78 10.88 4.77 4.75
C ASP A 78 10.68 4.84 3.23
N GLY A 79 9.48 4.55 2.77
CA GLY A 79 9.12 4.72 1.37
C GLY A 79 9.28 6.17 0.89
N PRO A 80 9.50 6.38 -0.41
CA PRO A 80 9.71 7.72 -0.98
C PRO A 80 8.43 8.55 -1.08
N SER A 81 7.26 7.95 -0.89
CA SER A 81 5.92 8.54 -0.91
C SER A 81 4.96 7.57 -0.21
N TRP A 82 3.69 7.51 -0.61
CA TRP A 82 2.70 6.54 -0.12
C TRP A 82 3.27 5.12 -0.11
N HIS A 83 3.04 4.40 1.01
CA HIS A 83 3.76 3.14 1.23
C HIS A 83 3.15 1.95 0.51
N VAL A 84 1.87 1.69 0.69
CA VAL A 84 1.18 0.54 0.06
C VAL A 84 0.02 1.07 -0.76
N VAL A 85 0.09 0.89 -2.07
CA VAL A 85 -0.87 1.48 -3.01
C VAL A 85 -1.43 0.43 -3.94
N PRO A 86 -2.50 -0.28 -3.56
CA PRO A 86 -3.33 -1.01 -4.51
C PRO A 86 -4.18 -0.02 -5.31
N ALA A 87 -4.03 -0.04 -6.63
CA ALA A 87 -4.70 0.86 -7.55
C ALA A 87 -5.45 0.09 -8.63
N ALA A 88 -6.76 0.29 -8.71
CA ALA A 88 -7.65 -0.45 -9.62
C ALA A 88 -7.50 -1.98 -9.47
N CYS A 89 -7.27 -2.44 -8.24
CA CYS A 89 -7.12 -3.86 -7.91
C CYS A 89 -8.42 -4.45 -7.37
N ASP A 90 -8.52 -5.78 -7.47
CA ASP A 90 -9.62 -6.56 -6.90
C ASP A 90 -9.08 -7.70 -6.03
N HIS A 91 -9.81 -8.07 -4.96
CA HIS A 91 -9.43 -9.16 -4.04
C HIS A 91 -8.02 -8.96 -3.45
N VAL A 92 -7.86 -7.91 -2.64
CA VAL A 92 -6.58 -7.56 -2.00
C VAL A 92 -6.64 -7.89 -0.52
N VAL A 93 -5.67 -8.63 -0.01
CA VAL A 93 -5.50 -8.87 1.42
C VAL A 93 -4.17 -8.29 1.89
N ILE A 94 -4.25 -7.41 2.90
CA ILE A 94 -3.11 -6.81 3.60
C ILE A 94 -3.19 -7.26 5.05
N ASP A 95 -2.32 -8.16 5.48
CA ASP A 95 -2.41 -8.86 6.75
C ASP A 95 -1.07 -8.83 7.51
N ASP A 96 -1.10 -8.51 8.80
CA ASP A 96 0.04 -8.61 9.72
C ASP A 96 1.27 -7.81 9.24
N MET A 97 1.06 -6.64 8.64
CA MET A 97 2.14 -5.77 8.19
C MET A 97 2.49 -4.70 9.21
N ASN A 98 3.78 -4.35 9.29
CA ASN A 98 4.23 -3.14 9.95
C ASN A 98 4.61 -2.09 8.90
N ILE A 99 3.96 -0.94 8.91
CA ILE A 99 4.20 0.15 7.96
C ILE A 99 4.66 1.38 8.74
N MET A 100 5.83 1.92 8.41
CA MET A 100 6.39 3.08 9.10
C MET A 100 6.94 4.10 8.10
N SER A 101 6.39 5.29 8.12
CA SER A 101 6.84 6.40 7.30
C SER A 101 7.50 7.52 8.12
N ARG A 102 8.26 8.39 7.44
CA ARG A 102 8.90 9.56 8.03
C ARG A 102 8.92 10.79 7.14
N ILE A 103 8.31 10.73 5.97
CA ILE A 103 8.25 11.85 5.03
C ILE A 103 6.86 12.47 5.01
N VAL A 104 6.74 13.73 4.60
CA VAL A 104 5.48 14.51 4.65
C VAL A 104 4.34 13.87 3.86
N THR A 105 4.62 13.17 2.77
CA THR A 105 3.63 12.45 1.96
C THR A 105 3.67 10.95 2.23
N GLY A 106 3.90 10.59 3.48
CA GLY A 106 4.12 9.21 3.89
C GLY A 106 2.85 8.55 4.40
N ASP A 107 1.86 8.42 3.54
CA ASP A 107 0.65 7.65 3.82
C ASP A 107 1.01 6.17 4.04
N GLY A 108 0.22 5.49 4.85
CA GLY A 108 0.38 4.06 5.12
C GLY A 108 -0.16 3.20 3.99
N ILE A 109 -1.47 3.11 3.88
CA ILE A 109 -2.17 2.31 2.87
C ILE A 109 -3.17 3.19 2.13
N ASP A 110 -2.99 3.33 0.82
CA ASP A 110 -3.86 4.09 -0.08
C ASP A 110 -4.66 3.15 -0.98
N ILE A 111 -5.90 2.89 -0.60
CA ILE A 111 -6.82 2.12 -1.44
C ILE A 111 -7.35 3.04 -2.53
N THR A 112 -6.78 2.90 -3.74
CA THR A 112 -7.12 3.76 -4.87
C THR A 112 -7.94 2.99 -5.89
N SER A 113 -9.21 3.38 -6.08
CA SER A 113 -10.10 2.78 -7.09
C SER A 113 -10.12 1.25 -7.09
N SER A 114 -9.94 0.64 -5.91
CA SER A 114 -9.86 -0.82 -5.72
C SER A 114 -11.08 -1.35 -4.99
N GLN A 115 -11.38 -2.63 -5.17
CA GLN A 115 -12.57 -3.29 -4.65
C GLN A 115 -12.22 -4.60 -3.96
N ASP A 116 -13.05 -4.98 -2.96
CA ASP A 116 -12.87 -6.21 -2.19
C ASP A 116 -11.48 -6.26 -1.54
N VAL A 117 -11.25 -5.33 -0.60
CA VAL A 117 -9.98 -5.14 0.07
C VAL A 117 -10.13 -5.41 1.56
N GLU A 118 -9.33 -6.34 2.09
CA GLU A 118 -9.23 -6.60 3.52
C GLU A 118 -7.89 -6.11 4.07
N ILE A 119 -7.93 -5.29 5.14
CA ILE A 119 -6.76 -4.79 5.87
C ILE A 119 -6.88 -5.22 7.33
N LYS A 120 -5.98 -6.06 7.80
CA LYS A 120 -6.10 -6.61 9.15
C LYS A 120 -4.77 -6.80 9.86
N ASN A 121 -4.83 -6.74 11.20
CA ASN A 121 -3.71 -7.05 12.09
C ASN A 121 -2.46 -6.19 11.81
N CYS A 122 -2.61 -5.04 11.18
CA CYS A 122 -1.50 -4.18 10.79
C CYS A 122 -1.18 -3.15 11.87
N PHE A 123 0.10 -2.83 12.00
CA PHE A 123 0.58 -1.66 12.71
C PHE A 123 1.02 -0.62 11.68
N ILE A 124 0.36 0.54 11.67
CA ILE A 124 0.63 1.61 10.71
C ILE A 124 1.02 2.87 11.47
N ARG A 125 2.27 3.28 11.34
CA ARG A 125 2.77 4.57 11.81
C ARG A 125 3.08 5.46 10.62
N SER A 126 2.16 6.35 10.32
CA SER A 126 2.25 7.27 9.17
C SER A 126 2.56 8.70 9.60
N THR A 127 3.12 9.48 8.69
CA THR A 127 3.33 10.94 8.83
C THR A 127 2.33 11.74 8.02
N ASP A 128 1.53 11.06 7.23
CA ASP A 128 0.33 11.55 6.56
C ASP A 128 -0.78 10.51 6.88
N ASP A 129 -1.74 10.23 6.03
CA ASP A 129 -2.86 9.35 6.35
C ASP A 129 -2.43 7.90 6.63
N SER A 130 -3.02 7.24 7.63
CA SER A 130 -2.69 5.85 7.91
C SER A 130 -3.41 4.89 6.95
N ILE A 131 -4.74 5.03 6.80
CA ILE A 131 -5.52 4.33 5.78
C ILE A 131 -6.31 5.39 5.01
N CYS A 132 -6.06 5.50 3.73
CA CYS A 132 -6.72 6.45 2.85
C CYS A 132 -7.49 5.75 1.74
N ILE A 133 -8.73 6.20 1.51
CA ILE A 133 -9.63 5.65 0.48
C ILE A 133 -9.85 6.71 -0.59
N LYS A 134 -9.43 6.42 -1.82
CA LYS A 134 -9.42 7.37 -2.93
C LYS A 134 -10.12 6.78 -4.17
N ALA A 135 -11.22 7.37 -4.60
CA ALA A 135 -11.90 6.98 -5.85
C ALA A 135 -11.53 7.94 -6.98
N HIS A 136 -10.24 7.98 -7.33
CA HIS A 136 -9.72 8.86 -8.39
C HIS A 136 -8.63 8.19 -9.21
N GLY A 137 -8.38 8.71 -10.41
CA GLY A 137 -7.23 8.28 -11.21
C GLY A 137 -5.92 8.69 -10.55
N LEU A 138 -4.94 7.82 -10.61
CA LEU A 138 -3.58 8.15 -10.18
C LEU A 138 -2.97 9.22 -11.07
N ILE A 139 -1.99 9.94 -10.54
CA ILE A 139 -1.34 11.04 -11.25
C ILE A 139 -0.86 10.59 -12.62
N GLY A 140 -1.43 11.18 -13.67
CA GLY A 140 -1.11 10.85 -15.06
C GLY A 140 -1.85 9.64 -15.64
N ASP A 141 -2.68 8.94 -14.85
CA ASP A 141 -3.44 7.77 -15.32
C ASP A 141 -4.90 7.83 -14.85
N THR A 142 -5.76 8.45 -15.64
CA THR A 142 -7.20 8.51 -15.37
C THR A 142 -7.93 7.21 -15.69
N SER A 143 -7.28 6.25 -16.34
CA SER A 143 -7.89 4.95 -16.65
C SER A 143 -8.16 4.11 -15.40
N THR A 144 -7.47 4.40 -14.30
CA THR A 144 -7.67 3.72 -13.01
C THR A 144 -8.92 4.17 -12.26
N VAL A 145 -9.69 5.15 -12.73
CA VAL A 145 -10.89 5.63 -12.03
C VAL A 145 -11.96 4.55 -11.99
N ARG A 146 -12.26 4.09 -10.76
CA ARG A 146 -13.31 3.11 -10.46
C ARG A 146 -13.89 3.43 -9.08
N ASP A 147 -15.06 2.87 -8.80
CA ASP A 147 -15.62 2.90 -7.46
C ASP A 147 -14.70 2.13 -6.49
N VAL A 148 -14.63 2.63 -5.25
CA VAL A 148 -14.04 1.87 -4.15
C VAL A 148 -15.18 1.28 -3.34
N THR A 149 -15.20 -0.04 -3.25
CA THR A 149 -16.28 -0.75 -2.54
C THR A 149 -15.76 -1.99 -1.85
N LYS A 150 -16.49 -2.44 -0.82
CA LYS A 150 -16.17 -3.63 -0.02
C LYS A 150 -14.77 -3.55 0.59
N VAL A 151 -14.47 -2.48 1.30
CA VAL A 151 -13.25 -2.36 2.08
C VAL A 151 -13.56 -2.73 3.53
N TYR A 152 -12.84 -3.70 4.05
CA TYR A 152 -12.95 -4.15 5.44
C TYR A 152 -11.60 -4.00 6.15
N ALA A 153 -11.49 -3.02 7.04
CA ALA A 153 -10.29 -2.79 7.86
C ALA A 153 -10.59 -3.10 9.32
N HIS A 154 -9.85 -4.04 9.91
CA HIS A 154 -10.11 -4.47 11.30
C HIS A 154 -8.85 -4.93 12.05
N ASN A 155 -8.90 -4.86 13.38
CA ASN A 155 -7.79 -5.24 14.27
C ASN A 155 -6.47 -4.52 13.94
N ASN A 156 -6.53 -3.25 13.54
CA ASN A 156 -5.35 -2.48 13.17
C ASN A 156 -4.98 -1.48 14.28
N VAL A 157 -3.70 -1.17 14.39
CA VAL A 157 -3.20 -0.06 15.21
C VAL A 157 -2.75 1.05 14.28
N LEU A 158 -3.41 2.21 14.37
CA LEU A 158 -3.17 3.37 13.52
C LEU A 158 -2.54 4.48 14.39
N TRP A 159 -1.25 4.66 14.25
CA TRP A 159 -0.51 5.73 14.91
C TRP A 159 -0.21 6.82 13.90
N ASN A 160 -1.06 7.82 13.89
CA ASN A 160 -0.95 8.91 12.93
C ASN A 160 -0.22 10.12 13.54
N ALA A 161 0.70 10.71 12.78
CA ALA A 161 1.32 11.99 13.10
C ALA A 161 0.63 13.12 12.33
N GLU A 162 0.67 14.34 12.87
CA GLU A 162 0.20 15.50 12.10
C GLU A 162 1.09 15.74 10.86
N PRO A 163 0.53 16.14 9.70
CA PRO A 163 -0.85 16.64 9.50
C PRO A 163 -1.89 15.60 9.03
N GLY A 164 -1.57 14.32 8.92
CA GLY A 164 -2.46 13.31 8.35
C GLY A 164 -3.61 12.88 9.27
N ASN A 165 -4.39 11.92 8.79
CA ASN A 165 -5.52 11.33 9.48
C ASN A 165 -5.30 9.83 9.71
N ALA A 166 -5.91 9.27 10.77
CA ALA A 166 -5.88 7.82 10.96
C ALA A 166 -6.64 7.10 9.84
N ILE A 167 -7.79 7.64 9.44
CA ILE A 167 -8.60 7.17 8.32
C ILE A 167 -9.08 8.38 7.54
N GLU A 168 -8.84 8.39 6.23
CA GLU A 168 -9.31 9.44 5.33
C GLU A 168 -10.13 8.87 4.18
N LEU A 169 -11.25 9.53 3.86
CA LEU A 169 -12.06 9.27 2.68
C LEU A 169 -11.95 10.50 1.75
N GLY A 170 -11.07 10.43 0.77
CA GLY A 170 -10.81 11.53 -0.15
C GLY A 170 -9.30 11.80 -0.30
N TYR A 171 -8.83 12.97 -0.80
CA TYR A 171 -9.66 13.84 -1.64
C TYR A 171 -9.41 13.50 -3.12
N GLY A 172 -10.22 14.02 -4.00
CA GLY A 172 -10.20 13.60 -5.40
C GLY A 172 -11.19 12.45 -5.59
N LEU A 173 -12.48 12.73 -5.34
CA LEU A 173 -13.56 11.77 -5.57
C LEU A 173 -14.06 11.95 -7.01
N GLN A 174 -13.68 11.04 -7.89
CA GLN A 174 -14.11 10.99 -9.30
C GLN A 174 -15.08 9.84 -9.56
N SER A 175 -15.29 8.97 -8.58
CA SER A 175 -16.23 7.87 -8.60
C SER A 175 -16.79 7.64 -7.20
N GLU A 176 -17.61 6.63 -7.00
CA GLU A 176 -18.29 6.37 -5.74
C GLU A 176 -17.39 5.64 -4.73
N ILE A 177 -17.65 5.90 -3.44
CA ILE A 177 -17.05 5.16 -2.31
C ILE A 177 -18.20 4.66 -1.45
N HIS A 178 -18.34 3.35 -1.30
CA HIS A 178 -19.41 2.75 -0.50
C HIS A 178 -19.02 1.35 0.04
N ASP A 179 -19.85 0.80 0.94
CA ASP A 179 -19.63 -0.51 1.56
C ASP A 179 -18.28 -0.63 2.27
N LEU A 180 -17.96 0.35 3.12
CA LEU A 180 -16.76 0.38 3.92
C LEU A 180 -17.07 0.01 5.37
N VAL A 181 -16.22 -0.83 5.97
CA VAL A 181 -16.28 -1.16 7.39
C VAL A 181 -14.90 -0.99 8.01
N PHE A 182 -14.85 -0.22 9.09
CA PHE A 182 -13.69 -0.07 9.96
C PHE A 182 -14.11 -0.46 11.37
N GLU A 183 -13.51 -1.49 11.94
CA GLU A 183 -13.85 -1.96 13.29
C GLU A 183 -12.63 -2.48 14.04
N ASP A 184 -12.71 -2.49 15.35
CA ASP A 184 -11.64 -2.98 16.24
C ASP A 184 -10.25 -2.39 15.89
N CYS A 185 -10.22 -1.09 15.55
CA CYS A 185 -8.99 -0.36 15.26
C CYS A 185 -8.62 0.56 16.43
N ASP A 186 -7.40 0.43 16.93
CA ASP A 186 -6.84 1.35 17.91
C ASP A 186 -6.22 2.56 17.22
N ILE A 187 -6.71 3.76 17.53
CA ILE A 187 -6.19 5.03 16.99
C ILE A 187 -5.42 5.73 18.11
N ILE A 188 -4.12 6.04 17.85
CA ILE A 188 -3.18 6.61 18.82
C ILE A 188 -2.67 7.96 18.34
#